data_d97e5db06111a5c0808955a51dfdaaae
#
_entry.id   d97e5db06111a5c0808955a51dfdaaae
#
_cell.length_a   1.000
_cell.length_b   1.000
_cell.length_c   1.000
_cell.angle_alpha   90.00
_cell.angle_beta   90.00
_cell.angle_gamma   90.00
#
_symmetry.space_group_name_H-M   'P 1'
#
loop_
_entity.id
_entity.type
_entity.pdbx_description
1 polymer ?
#
loop_
_entity_poly.entity_id
_entity_poly.type
_entity_poly.pdbx_seq_one_letter_code
_entity_poly.pdbx_strand_id
1 'polypeptide(L)'
;PETAPRIHQKNSHASPTPIIHDERMYVHFGHQGTACLTLDGEIIWKTVSVEYKPVHGNGGTPIIVNDSLVFSVDGAATTKVVALSLVDGSPRWTFDRESDAPRKFSFSTPALIEVNGTQQIVSPGSDVVHGLDAKTGEMIWKVTYDGYSVIPKPVLCNGLLYVCTSYNTPWIYCIDPSGKGDV
;
A
#
# COMPACT_ATOMS: atom_id res chain seq x y z
N PRO A 1 -6.77 -5.88 20.29
CA PRO A 1 -5.67 -6.15 21.22
C PRO A 1 -6.00 -5.54 22.58
N GLU A 2 -5.60 -6.19 23.66
CA GLU A 2 -5.82 -5.71 25.04
C GLU A 2 -5.05 -4.41 25.31
N THR A 3 -3.96 -4.17 24.56
CA THR A 3 -3.19 -2.92 24.61
C THR A 3 -2.86 -2.45 23.20
N ALA A 4 -3.17 -1.21 22.89
CA ALA A 4 -2.78 -0.60 21.62
C ALA A 4 -1.27 -0.23 21.67
N PRO A 5 -0.48 -0.55 20.63
CA PRO A 5 0.93 -0.17 20.58
C PRO A 5 1.08 1.35 20.49
N ARG A 6 2.27 1.84 20.85
CA ARG A 6 2.58 3.27 20.73
C ARG A 6 2.64 3.67 19.26
N ILE A 7 2.00 4.79 18.94
CA ILE A 7 2.04 5.44 17.63
C ILE A 7 2.58 6.87 17.75
N HIS A 8 2.87 7.51 16.63
CA HIS A 8 3.25 8.93 16.63
C HIS A 8 2.06 9.78 17.06
N GLN A 9 2.31 10.86 17.83
CA GLN A 9 1.27 11.74 18.38
C GLN A 9 0.35 12.40 17.34
N LYS A 10 0.79 12.51 16.08
CA LYS A 10 0.01 13.06 14.96
C LYS A 10 -0.73 11.98 14.15
N ASN A 11 -0.70 10.71 14.60
CA ASN A 11 -1.36 9.60 13.92
C ASN A 11 -2.46 9.00 14.81
N SER A 12 -3.32 8.18 14.23
CA SER A 12 -4.31 7.39 14.95
C SER A 12 -4.19 5.91 14.56
N HIS A 13 -4.71 5.01 15.40
CA HIS A 13 -4.75 3.58 15.07
C HIS A 13 -5.70 3.27 13.91
N ALA A 14 -6.62 4.19 13.60
CA ALA A 14 -7.65 4.08 12.56
C ALA A 14 -7.44 5.09 11.42
N SER A 15 -6.17 5.40 11.06
CA SER A 15 -5.86 6.32 9.96
C SER A 15 -6.25 5.79 8.57
N PRO A 16 -6.11 4.48 8.25
CA PRO A 16 -6.60 3.95 7.00
C PRO A 16 -8.12 4.05 6.89
N THR A 17 -8.60 4.45 5.72
CA THR A 17 -10.03 4.57 5.45
C THR A 17 -10.65 3.19 5.22
N PRO A 18 -11.79 2.85 5.86
CA PRO A 18 -12.57 1.66 5.52
C PRO A 18 -13.04 1.70 4.07
N ILE A 19 -13.15 0.53 3.44
CA ILE A 19 -13.63 0.37 2.07
C ILE A 19 -14.93 -0.41 2.10
N ILE A 20 -15.96 0.10 1.42
CA ILE A 20 -17.20 -0.63 1.17
C ILE A 20 -17.16 -1.16 -0.27
N HIS A 21 -17.35 -2.47 -0.42
CA HIS A 21 -17.38 -3.16 -1.70
C HIS A 21 -18.25 -4.41 -1.59
N ASP A 22 -19.17 -4.62 -2.53
CA ASP A 22 -20.08 -5.75 -2.59
C ASP A 22 -20.77 -6.05 -1.24
N GLU A 23 -21.41 -5.03 -0.67
CA GLU A 23 -22.14 -5.08 0.62
C GLU A 23 -21.28 -5.54 1.81
N ARG A 24 -19.96 -5.40 1.70
CA ARG A 24 -18.99 -5.70 2.76
C ARG A 24 -18.13 -4.49 3.08
N MET A 25 -17.68 -4.41 4.31
CA MET A 25 -16.75 -3.39 4.78
C MET A 25 -15.40 -4.02 5.10
N TYR A 26 -14.35 -3.51 4.48
CA TYR A 26 -12.97 -3.93 4.73
C TYR A 26 -12.25 -2.86 5.55
N VAL A 27 -11.65 -3.28 6.67
CA VAL A 27 -10.93 -2.41 7.60
C VAL A 27 -9.51 -2.92 7.79
N HIS A 28 -8.54 -1.99 7.85
CA HIS A 28 -7.13 -2.31 7.99
C HIS A 28 -6.51 -1.46 9.09
N PHE A 29 -5.94 -2.12 10.09
CA PHE A 29 -5.27 -1.49 11.24
C PHE A 29 -3.76 -1.78 11.26
N GLY A 30 -3.15 -1.95 10.08
CA GLY A 30 -1.75 -2.27 9.93
C GLY A 30 -1.40 -3.62 10.58
N HIS A 31 -0.33 -3.64 11.37
CA HIS A 31 0.12 -4.83 12.09
C HIS A 31 -0.88 -5.36 13.13
N GLN A 32 -1.90 -4.60 13.49
CA GLN A 32 -2.96 -5.04 14.41
C GLN A 32 -4.01 -5.90 13.71
N GLY A 33 -4.01 -5.95 12.38
CA GLY A 33 -4.85 -6.84 11.61
C GLY A 33 -5.69 -6.16 10.55
N THR A 34 -6.33 -7.00 9.77
CA THR A 34 -7.25 -6.67 8.70
C THR A 34 -8.53 -7.49 8.89
N ALA A 35 -9.68 -6.93 8.62
CA ALA A 35 -10.94 -7.63 8.73
C ALA A 35 -11.92 -7.25 7.62
N CYS A 36 -12.82 -8.18 7.32
CA CYS A 36 -14.02 -7.97 6.53
C CYS A 36 -15.24 -8.13 7.43
N LEU A 37 -16.17 -7.20 7.31
CA LEU A 37 -17.41 -7.18 8.09
C LEU A 37 -18.62 -7.03 7.15
N THR A 38 -19.78 -7.43 7.63
CA THR A 38 -21.06 -6.99 7.05
C THR A 38 -21.26 -5.49 7.29
N LEU A 39 -22.21 -4.88 6.60
CA LEU A 39 -22.56 -3.46 6.87
C LEU A 39 -23.22 -3.27 8.24
N ASP A 40 -23.73 -4.33 8.85
CA ASP A 40 -24.27 -4.34 10.22
C ASP A 40 -23.16 -4.51 11.29
N GLY A 41 -21.91 -4.72 10.86
CA GLY A 41 -20.74 -4.80 11.75
C GLY A 41 -20.38 -6.21 12.21
N GLU A 42 -21.00 -7.26 11.68
CA GLU A 42 -20.64 -8.65 11.96
C GLU A 42 -19.33 -9.03 11.23
N ILE A 43 -18.40 -9.66 11.94
CA ILE A 43 -17.10 -10.06 11.37
C ILE A 43 -17.31 -11.31 10.49
N ILE A 44 -17.02 -11.18 9.19
CA ILE A 44 -17.00 -12.28 8.22
C ILE A 44 -15.67 -13.03 8.33
N TRP A 45 -14.56 -12.29 8.29
CA TRP A 45 -13.22 -12.82 8.55
C TRP A 45 -12.30 -11.74 9.14
N LYS A 46 -11.26 -12.18 9.84
CA LYS A 46 -10.19 -11.33 10.33
C LYS A 46 -8.86 -12.07 10.27
N THR A 47 -7.78 -11.34 10.03
CA THR A 47 -6.43 -11.89 9.98
C THR A 47 -5.41 -10.95 10.62
N VAL A 48 -4.38 -11.53 11.24
CA VAL A 48 -3.17 -10.85 11.75
C VAL A 48 -1.91 -11.43 11.10
N SER A 49 -2.06 -12.10 9.94
CA SER A 49 -0.98 -12.80 9.25
C SER A 49 0.12 -11.87 8.70
N VAL A 50 -0.16 -10.56 8.60
CA VAL A 50 0.80 -9.58 8.09
C VAL A 50 1.49 -8.91 9.27
N GLU A 51 2.64 -9.48 9.67
CA GLU A 51 3.43 -8.96 10.78
C GLU A 51 4.50 -7.97 10.31
N TYR A 52 4.58 -6.80 10.95
CA TYR A 52 5.65 -5.84 10.79
C TYR A 52 5.69 -4.84 11.94
N LYS A 53 6.77 -4.05 12.04
CA LYS A 53 6.91 -2.99 13.05
C LYS A 53 6.73 -1.63 12.38
N PRO A 54 5.55 -1.01 12.44
CA PRO A 54 5.37 0.34 11.93
C PRO A 54 6.19 1.33 12.77
N VAL A 55 6.78 2.34 12.12
CA VAL A 55 7.60 3.33 12.84
C VAL A 55 6.74 4.36 13.54
N HIS A 56 5.67 4.82 12.88
CA HIS A 56 4.78 5.88 13.38
C HIS A 56 3.30 5.45 13.44
N GLY A 57 3.01 4.18 13.30
CA GLY A 57 1.68 3.63 13.07
C GLY A 57 1.40 3.39 11.59
N ASN A 58 0.17 2.99 11.26
CA ASN A 58 -0.25 2.76 9.88
C ASN A 58 -0.90 4.02 9.30
N GLY A 59 -0.73 4.28 8.01
CA GLY A 59 -1.28 5.47 7.33
C GLY A 59 -1.88 5.16 5.96
N GLY A 60 -1.29 4.24 5.22
CA GLY A 60 -1.78 3.85 3.90
C GLY A 60 -3.12 3.12 3.96
N THR A 61 -4.06 3.56 3.14
CA THR A 61 -5.34 2.88 2.95
C THR A 61 -5.18 1.73 1.97
N PRO A 62 -5.79 0.56 2.19
CA PRO A 62 -5.87 -0.48 1.18
C PRO A 62 -6.61 -0.02 -0.07
N ILE A 63 -6.43 -0.76 -1.18
CA ILE A 63 -7.27 -0.65 -2.38
C ILE A 63 -7.81 -2.03 -2.73
N ILE A 64 -8.96 -2.07 -3.40
CA ILE A 64 -9.50 -3.30 -3.98
C ILE A 64 -9.02 -3.41 -5.42
N VAL A 65 -8.45 -4.56 -5.74
CA VAL A 65 -7.94 -4.91 -7.07
C VAL A 65 -8.40 -6.32 -7.39
N ASN A 66 -9.27 -6.47 -8.38
CA ASN A 66 -9.91 -7.74 -8.70
C ASN A 66 -10.60 -8.35 -7.44
N ASP A 67 -10.18 -9.54 -7.03
CA ASP A 67 -10.66 -10.26 -5.84
C ASP A 67 -9.74 -10.10 -4.61
N SER A 68 -8.94 -9.05 -4.59
CA SER A 68 -7.89 -8.84 -3.59
C SER A 68 -7.94 -7.48 -2.92
N LEU A 69 -7.64 -7.46 -1.63
CA LEU A 69 -7.35 -6.27 -0.84
C LEU A 69 -5.84 -6.03 -0.84
N VAL A 70 -5.39 -4.93 -1.45
CA VAL A 70 -3.96 -4.65 -1.65
C VAL A 70 -3.53 -3.44 -0.83
N PHE A 71 -2.41 -3.55 -0.12
CA PHE A 71 -1.86 -2.48 0.70
C PHE A 71 -0.35 -2.58 0.87
N SER A 72 0.26 -1.45 1.22
CA SER A 72 1.69 -1.36 1.53
C SER A 72 1.95 -1.72 2.99
N VAL A 73 3.06 -2.42 3.23
CA VAL A 73 3.55 -2.84 4.54
C VAL A 73 4.98 -2.33 4.68
N ASP A 74 5.12 -1.04 4.96
CA ASP A 74 6.40 -0.34 5.03
C ASP A 74 6.70 0.07 6.48
N GLY A 75 7.56 -0.68 7.14
CA GLY A 75 7.92 -0.50 8.55
C GLY A 75 9.42 -0.25 8.75
N ALA A 76 9.92 -0.53 9.95
CA ALA A 76 11.31 -0.31 10.31
C ALA A 76 12.30 -1.14 9.48
N ALA A 77 11.95 -2.39 9.18
CA ALA A 77 12.79 -3.33 8.44
C ALA A 77 12.05 -4.00 7.27
N THR A 78 10.73 -4.07 7.35
CA THR A 78 9.88 -4.74 6.35
C THR A 78 9.39 -3.72 5.34
N THR A 79 9.53 -4.03 4.05
CA THR A 79 9.04 -3.21 2.94
C THR A 79 8.39 -4.11 1.91
N LYS A 80 7.05 -4.17 1.90
CA LYS A 80 6.28 -5.09 1.06
C LYS A 80 5.03 -4.44 0.52
N VAL A 81 4.52 -5.01 -0.57
CA VAL A 81 3.12 -4.87 -0.99
C VAL A 81 2.46 -6.23 -0.81
N VAL A 82 1.30 -6.25 -0.20
CA VAL A 82 0.57 -7.49 0.13
C VAL A 82 -0.81 -7.44 -0.50
N ALA A 83 -1.24 -8.57 -1.05
CA ALA A 83 -2.60 -8.82 -1.48
C ALA A 83 -3.23 -9.92 -0.64
N LEU A 84 -4.39 -9.65 -0.06
CA LEU A 84 -5.21 -10.62 0.66
C LEU A 84 -6.49 -10.91 -0.11
N SER A 85 -6.96 -12.14 -0.07
CA SER A 85 -8.25 -12.55 -0.62
C SER A 85 -9.40 -11.78 0.02
N LEU A 86 -10.31 -11.22 -0.79
CA LEU A 86 -11.53 -10.59 -0.28
C LEU A 86 -12.49 -11.59 0.37
N VAL A 87 -12.37 -12.89 0.04
CA VAL A 87 -13.28 -13.94 0.50
C VAL A 87 -13.00 -14.33 1.95
N ASP A 88 -11.72 -14.53 2.29
CA ASP A 88 -11.32 -15.16 3.56
C ASP A 88 -10.08 -14.50 4.22
N GLY A 89 -9.50 -13.46 3.61
CA GLY A 89 -8.32 -12.78 4.15
C GLY A 89 -7.01 -13.57 4.02
N SER A 90 -6.99 -14.68 3.29
CA SER A 90 -5.77 -15.44 3.03
C SER A 90 -4.81 -14.67 2.11
N PRO A 91 -3.48 -14.82 2.25
CA PRO A 91 -2.53 -14.22 1.34
C PRO A 91 -2.69 -14.74 -0.09
N ARG A 92 -2.71 -13.84 -1.07
CA ARG A 92 -2.71 -14.14 -2.51
C ARG A 92 -1.31 -14.06 -3.09
N TRP A 93 -0.65 -12.94 -2.85
CA TRP A 93 0.73 -12.70 -3.22
C TRP A 93 1.36 -11.63 -2.31
N THR A 94 2.66 -11.60 -2.31
CA THR A 94 3.46 -10.59 -1.62
C THR A 94 4.61 -10.18 -2.52
N PHE A 95 4.85 -8.90 -2.64
CA PHE A 95 6.00 -8.32 -3.33
C PHE A 95 6.94 -7.70 -2.29
N ASP A 96 8.16 -8.22 -2.18
CA ASP A 96 9.21 -7.63 -1.35
C ASP A 96 9.87 -6.48 -2.14
N ARG A 97 9.82 -5.26 -1.57
CA ARG A 97 10.48 -4.12 -2.22
C ARG A 97 11.99 -4.24 -2.06
N GLU A 98 12.70 -4.19 -3.16
CA GLU A 98 14.15 -4.01 -3.16
C GLU A 98 14.44 -2.53 -2.90
N SER A 99 14.69 -2.17 -1.65
CA SER A 99 15.01 -0.81 -1.25
C SER A 99 16.20 -0.81 -0.30
N ASP A 100 17.25 -0.09 -0.68
CA ASP A 100 18.43 0.18 0.16
C ASP A 100 18.24 1.42 1.06
N ALA A 101 17.03 1.95 1.10
CA ALA A 101 16.67 3.10 1.92
C ALA A 101 17.10 2.91 3.38
N PRO A 102 17.84 3.87 3.96
CA PRO A 102 18.24 3.82 5.37
C PRO A 102 17.02 3.94 6.32
N ARG A 103 15.91 4.49 5.82
CA ARG A 103 14.61 4.61 6.50
C ARG A 103 13.53 4.04 5.61
N LYS A 104 13.05 2.85 5.94
CA LYS A 104 12.20 2.04 5.07
C LYS A 104 10.70 2.31 5.20
N PHE A 105 10.27 3.15 6.12
CA PHE A 105 8.84 3.40 6.37
C PHE A 105 8.24 4.40 5.38
N SER A 106 7.05 4.09 4.92
CA SER A 106 6.21 4.89 4.04
C SER A 106 4.73 4.71 4.44
N PHE A 107 3.86 5.63 4.02
CA PHE A 107 2.44 5.66 4.41
C PHE A 107 1.52 5.88 3.22
N SER A 108 2.03 5.78 2.01
CA SER A 108 1.26 6.02 0.79
C SER A 108 0.21 4.94 0.56
N THR A 109 -0.96 5.38 0.12
CA THR A 109 -2.01 4.52 -0.42
C THR A 109 -1.62 4.13 -1.85
N PRO A 110 -1.60 2.83 -2.22
CA PRO A 110 -1.39 2.41 -3.59
C PRO A 110 -2.45 2.97 -4.55
N ALA A 111 -2.12 3.03 -5.84
CA ALA A 111 -3.08 3.38 -6.89
C ALA A 111 -3.20 2.25 -7.90
N LEU A 112 -4.43 1.93 -8.32
CA LEU A 112 -4.68 1.09 -9.49
C LEU A 112 -4.76 1.99 -10.72
N ILE A 113 -3.97 1.66 -11.73
CA ILE A 113 -3.98 2.33 -13.04
C ILE A 113 -4.13 1.31 -14.15
N GLU A 114 -4.50 1.75 -15.34
CA GLU A 114 -4.50 0.94 -16.54
C GLU A 114 -3.58 1.57 -17.59
N VAL A 115 -2.68 0.77 -18.15
CA VAL A 115 -1.70 1.19 -19.16
C VAL A 115 -1.71 0.16 -20.29
N ASN A 116 -2.08 0.58 -21.49
CA ASN A 116 -2.14 -0.29 -22.69
C ASN A 116 -2.93 -1.60 -22.45
N GLY A 117 -4.06 -1.52 -21.73
CA GLY A 117 -4.91 -2.66 -21.40
C GLY A 117 -4.39 -3.56 -20.25
N THR A 118 -3.28 -3.19 -19.62
CA THR A 118 -2.72 -3.88 -18.46
C THR A 118 -3.00 -3.09 -17.19
N GLN A 119 -3.64 -3.71 -16.21
CA GLN A 119 -3.83 -3.13 -14.89
C GLN A 119 -2.54 -3.22 -14.07
N GLN A 120 -2.14 -2.10 -13.50
CA GLN A 120 -0.93 -1.99 -12.68
C GLN A 120 -1.26 -1.37 -11.33
N ILE A 121 -0.61 -1.88 -10.28
CA ILE A 121 -0.63 -1.29 -8.94
C ILE A 121 0.62 -0.42 -8.79
N VAL A 122 0.41 0.87 -8.63
CA VAL A 122 1.50 1.82 -8.33
C VAL A 122 1.62 1.97 -6.83
N SER A 123 2.77 1.63 -6.29
CA SER A 123 3.00 1.63 -4.84
C SER A 123 4.29 2.36 -4.48
N PRO A 124 4.20 3.64 -4.03
CA PRO A 124 5.33 4.37 -3.49
C PRO A 124 5.81 3.79 -2.17
N GLY A 125 7.13 3.68 -2.04
CA GLY A 125 7.83 3.30 -0.83
C GLY A 125 8.91 4.35 -0.49
N SER A 126 9.83 4.02 0.40
CA SER A 126 11.01 4.84 0.66
C SER A 126 12.04 4.61 -0.44
N ASP A 127 12.49 5.70 -1.04
CA ASP A 127 13.50 5.80 -2.12
C ASP A 127 13.11 5.07 -3.42
N VAL A 128 11.88 4.57 -3.54
CA VAL A 128 11.44 3.83 -4.74
C VAL A 128 9.92 3.84 -4.90
N VAL A 129 9.45 3.92 -6.12
CA VAL A 129 8.08 3.57 -6.51
C VAL A 129 8.09 2.38 -7.45
N HIS A 130 7.18 1.45 -7.26
CA HIS A 130 7.01 0.27 -8.10
C HIS A 130 5.68 0.31 -8.83
N GLY A 131 5.69 -0.10 -10.11
CA GLY A 131 4.53 -0.54 -10.86
C GLY A 131 4.51 -2.06 -10.90
N LEU A 132 3.48 -2.66 -10.33
CA LEU A 132 3.30 -4.11 -10.22
C LEU A 132 2.15 -4.56 -11.11
N ASP A 133 2.25 -5.75 -11.67
CA ASP A 133 1.10 -6.41 -12.30
C ASP A 133 -0.01 -6.62 -11.27
N ALA A 134 -1.21 -6.16 -11.59
CA ALA A 134 -2.33 -6.16 -10.66
C ALA A 134 -2.85 -7.57 -10.30
N LYS A 135 -2.53 -8.57 -11.09
CA LYS A 135 -2.97 -9.95 -10.88
C LYS A 135 -1.93 -10.79 -10.14
N THR A 136 -0.65 -10.64 -10.49
CA THR A 136 0.42 -11.49 -9.98
C THR A 136 1.25 -10.86 -8.87
N GLY A 137 1.27 -9.51 -8.78
CA GLY A 137 2.14 -8.76 -7.90
C GLY A 137 3.59 -8.67 -8.39
N GLU A 138 3.89 -9.20 -9.59
CA GLU A 138 5.22 -9.12 -10.17
C GLU A 138 5.56 -7.68 -10.60
N MET A 139 6.82 -7.29 -10.45
CA MET A 139 7.28 -5.97 -10.84
C MET A 139 7.29 -5.82 -12.37
N ILE A 140 6.63 -4.79 -12.86
CA ILE A 140 6.70 -4.36 -14.27
C ILE A 140 7.82 -3.33 -14.42
N TRP A 141 7.83 -2.31 -13.54
CA TRP A 141 8.79 -1.23 -13.56
C TRP A 141 9.02 -0.66 -12.15
N LYS A 142 10.13 0.06 -12.00
CA LYS A 142 10.42 0.88 -10.80
C LYS A 142 11.06 2.20 -11.21
N VAL A 143 10.94 3.19 -10.34
CA VAL A 143 11.70 4.45 -10.38
C VAL A 143 12.30 4.67 -9.00
N THR A 144 13.59 4.90 -8.95
CA THR A 144 14.31 5.26 -7.72
C THR A 144 14.35 6.77 -7.54
N TYR A 145 14.25 7.23 -6.31
CA TYR A 145 14.32 8.64 -5.92
C TYR A 145 14.91 8.80 -4.52
N ASP A 146 15.25 10.01 -4.12
CA ASP A 146 15.64 10.31 -2.74
C ASP A 146 14.43 10.80 -1.95
N GLY A 147 13.92 9.98 -1.04
CA GLY A 147 12.79 10.35 -0.21
C GLY A 147 12.17 9.21 0.59
N TYR A 148 11.92 9.46 1.86
CA TYR A 148 11.24 8.52 2.76
C TYR A 148 9.97 9.13 3.37
N SER A 149 9.20 8.34 4.10
CA SER A 149 7.94 8.79 4.72
C SER A 149 6.93 9.33 3.71
N VAL A 150 6.86 8.70 2.53
CA VAL A 150 5.98 9.12 1.43
C VAL A 150 4.52 8.91 1.85
N ILE A 151 3.69 9.95 1.69
CA ILE A 151 2.28 9.95 2.11
C ILE A 151 1.34 10.08 0.89
N PRO A 152 1.60 10.97 -0.09
CA PRO A 152 0.67 11.22 -1.16
C PRO A 152 0.37 9.98 -2.00
N LYS A 153 -0.90 9.78 -2.33
CA LYS A 153 -1.33 8.76 -3.28
C LYS A 153 -0.91 9.18 -4.70
N PRO A 154 -0.38 8.26 -5.53
CA PRO A 154 -0.08 8.52 -6.94
C PRO A 154 -1.33 8.93 -7.73
N VAL A 155 -1.15 9.79 -8.73
CA VAL A 155 -2.22 10.27 -9.61
C VAL A 155 -1.84 10.03 -11.06
N LEU A 156 -2.67 9.30 -11.80
CA LEU A 156 -2.56 9.19 -13.26
C LEU A 156 -3.36 10.32 -13.92
N CYS A 157 -2.72 11.09 -14.78
CA CYS A 157 -3.36 12.14 -15.54
C CYS A 157 -2.76 12.23 -16.94
N ASN A 158 -3.60 12.22 -17.98
CA ASN A 158 -3.18 12.31 -19.38
C ASN A 158 -2.09 11.29 -19.78
N GLY A 159 -2.17 10.06 -19.26
CA GLY A 159 -1.22 8.97 -19.55
C GLY A 159 0.08 9.06 -18.77
N LEU A 160 0.30 10.10 -17.98
CA LEU A 160 1.47 10.26 -17.12
C LEU A 160 1.11 10.08 -15.65
N LEU A 161 2.00 9.45 -14.91
CA LEU A 161 1.86 9.21 -13.49
C LEU A 161 2.63 10.25 -12.68
N TYR A 162 1.95 10.87 -11.73
CA TYR A 162 2.54 11.85 -10.81
C TYR A 162 2.71 11.23 -9.43
N VAL A 163 3.96 11.22 -8.95
CA VAL A 163 4.34 10.71 -7.63
C VAL A 163 5.01 11.84 -6.86
N CYS A 164 4.49 12.14 -5.68
CA CYS A 164 5.09 13.12 -4.78
C CYS A 164 5.90 12.41 -3.71
N THR A 165 7.16 12.78 -3.54
CA THR A 165 7.94 12.43 -2.37
C THR A 165 7.66 13.42 -1.23
N SER A 166 8.10 13.10 -0.02
CA SER A 166 7.82 13.99 1.10
C SER A 166 8.90 13.93 2.18
N TYR A 167 8.73 14.72 3.16
CA TYR A 167 9.42 14.92 4.41
C TYR A 167 10.81 15.56 4.29
N ASN A 168 11.83 14.88 3.75
CA ASN A 168 13.19 15.45 3.63
C ASN A 168 13.30 16.44 2.47
N THR A 169 12.96 16.00 1.26
CA THR A 169 12.98 16.85 0.06
C THR A 169 11.72 16.56 -0.76
N PRO A 170 10.78 17.52 -0.84
CA PRO A 170 9.56 17.33 -1.62
C PRO A 170 9.84 17.48 -3.11
N TRP A 171 9.61 16.43 -3.88
CA TRP A 171 9.66 16.40 -5.33
C TRP A 171 8.32 15.93 -5.91
N ILE A 172 8.06 16.33 -7.14
CA ILE A 172 7.01 15.75 -7.98
C ILE A 172 7.71 15.08 -9.16
N TYR A 173 7.59 13.76 -9.23
CA TYR A 173 8.06 12.97 -10.35
C TYR A 173 6.92 12.77 -11.33
N CYS A 174 7.23 12.97 -12.61
CA CYS A 174 6.33 12.69 -13.73
C CYS A 174 6.91 11.49 -14.47
N ILE A 175 6.19 10.38 -14.47
CA ILE A 175 6.66 9.07 -14.92
C ILE A 175 5.76 8.60 -16.06
N ASP A 176 6.35 8.08 -17.13
CA ASP A 176 5.63 7.29 -18.14
C ASP A 176 5.52 5.84 -17.66
N PRO A 177 4.31 5.38 -17.23
CA PRO A 177 4.16 4.04 -16.68
C PRO A 177 4.11 2.93 -17.73
N SER A 178 4.34 3.23 -19.00
CA SER A 178 4.41 2.23 -20.09
C SER A 178 5.76 1.53 -20.18
N GLY A 179 6.78 2.03 -19.47
CA GLY A 179 8.11 1.45 -19.43
C GLY A 179 8.18 0.11 -18.70
N LYS A 180 9.36 -0.51 -18.72
CA LYS A 180 9.65 -1.76 -18.01
C LYS A 180 11.04 -1.70 -17.37
N GLY A 181 11.19 -2.41 -16.23
CA GLY A 181 12.45 -2.44 -15.50
C GLY A 181 12.70 -1.14 -14.72
N ASP A 182 13.92 -0.65 -14.70
CA ASP A 182 14.29 0.63 -14.09
C ASP A 182 14.11 1.74 -15.13
N VAL A 183 13.17 2.65 -14.95
CA VAL A 183 12.71 3.66 -15.93
C VAL A 183 12.88 5.07 -15.39
#